data_57a84592617576f9a5eebf2a0fa660ac
#
_entry.id   57a84592617576f9a5eebf2a0fa660ac
#
_cell.length_a   1.000
_cell.length_b   1.000
_cell.length_c   1.000
_cell.angle_alpha   90.00
_cell.angle_beta   90.00
_cell.angle_gamma   90.00
#
_symmetry.space_group_name_H-M   'P 1'
#
loop_
_entity.id
_entity.type
_entity.pdbx_description
1 polymer ?
#
loop_
_entity_poly.entity_id
_entity_poly.type
_entity_poly.pdbx_seq_one_letter_code
_entity_poly.pdbx_strand_id
1 'polypeptide(L)' 'MDQITSLAKFRNPYGNQEIELQDVRYEAGGTPMLRLRIRERGARFTIFDLDPVTAKYWSEEMLKWAAPHADNANEKCED' A
#
# COMPACT_ATOMS: atom_id res chain seq x y z
N MET A 1 21.51 11.77 -0.52
CA MET A 1 20.41 11.38 -1.42
C MET A 1 19.47 10.44 -0.66
N ASP A 2 18.18 10.69 -0.76
CA ASP A 2 17.21 9.84 -0.08
C ASP A 2 17.23 8.44 -0.67
N GLN A 3 17.00 7.45 0.16
CA GLN A 3 16.93 6.05 -0.27
C GLN A 3 15.50 5.60 -0.35
N ILE A 4 15.11 5.06 -1.50
CA ILE A 4 13.78 4.57 -1.73
C ILE A 4 13.88 3.09 -2.13
N THR A 5 13.21 2.24 -1.36
CA THR A 5 13.23 0.81 -1.59
C THR A 5 11.81 0.32 -1.83
N SER A 6 11.60 -0.37 -2.94
CA SER A 6 10.30 -0.97 -3.22
C SER A 6 10.07 -2.17 -2.31
N LEU A 7 8.95 -2.15 -1.60
CA LEU A 7 8.60 -3.22 -0.68
C LEU A 7 7.65 -4.22 -1.33
N ALA A 8 6.69 -3.72 -2.09
CA ALA A 8 5.67 -4.56 -2.70
C ALA A 8 5.04 -3.85 -3.89
N LYS A 9 4.66 -4.63 -4.87
CA LYS A 9 3.88 -4.14 -6.01
C LYS A 9 2.74 -5.10 -6.25
N PHE A 10 1.56 -4.55 -6.44
CA PHE A 10 0.39 -5.38 -6.72
C PHE A 10 -0.62 -4.55 -7.50
N ARG A 11 -1.64 -5.22 -8.02
CA ARG A 11 -2.68 -4.59 -8.81
C ARG A 11 -4.01 -4.71 -8.11
N ASN A 12 -4.76 -3.61 -8.09
CA ASN A 12 -6.14 -3.63 -7.62
C ASN A 12 -7.03 -4.03 -8.81
N PRO A 13 -7.67 -5.20 -8.76
CA PRO A 13 -8.42 -5.68 -9.93
C PRO A 13 -9.64 -4.84 -10.28
N TYR A 14 -10.25 -4.20 -9.29
CA TYR A 14 -11.44 -3.41 -9.55
C TYR A 14 -11.15 -2.12 -10.31
N GLY A 15 -10.11 -1.43 -9.93
CA GLY A 15 -9.75 -0.18 -10.59
C GLY A 15 -8.63 -0.33 -11.59
N ASN A 16 -8.05 -1.52 -11.66
CA ASN A 16 -6.89 -1.81 -12.49
C ASN A 16 -5.72 -0.86 -12.17
N GLN A 17 -5.64 -0.40 -10.94
CA GLN A 17 -4.54 0.44 -10.49
C GLN A 17 -3.35 -0.42 -10.10
N GLU A 18 -2.16 0.07 -10.41
CA GLU A 18 -0.93 -0.53 -9.89
C GLU A 18 -0.57 0.18 -8.61
N ILE A 19 -0.36 -0.59 -7.55
CA ILE A 19 -0.06 -0.05 -6.24
C ILE A 19 1.33 -0.50 -5.84
N GLU A 20 2.16 0.45 -5.44
CA GLU A 20 3.50 0.16 -4.96
C GLU A 20 3.67 0.75 -3.57
N LEU A 21 4.22 -0.06 -2.67
CA LEU A 21 4.60 0.40 -1.35
C LEU A 21 6.11 0.54 -1.32
N GLN A 22 6.58 1.70 -0.88
CA GLN A 22 8.00 2.01 -0.85
C GLN A 22 8.43 2.46 0.54
N ASP A 23 9.62 2.01 0.95
CA ASP A 23 10.29 2.50 2.15
C ASP A 23 11.12 3.71 1.75
N VAL A 24 10.89 4.84 2.40
CA VAL A 24 11.62 6.08 2.11
C VAL A 24 12.45 6.45 3.32
N ARG A 25 13.77 6.51 3.11
CA ARG A 25 14.73 6.92 4.12
C ARG A 25 15.36 8.23 3.70
N TYR A 26 15.21 9.25 4.52
CA TYR A 26 15.73 10.57 4.19
C TYR A 26 17.19 10.68 4.59
N GLU A 27 17.99 11.27 3.73
CA GLU A 27 19.42 11.48 3.97
C GLU A 27 19.65 12.30 5.24
N ALA A 28 18.80 13.28 5.47
CA ALA A 28 18.91 14.14 6.63
C ALA A 28 18.57 13.42 7.94
N GLY A 29 18.09 12.19 7.86
CA GLY A 29 17.66 11.42 9.02
C GLY A 29 16.19 11.63 9.30
N GLY A 30 15.77 11.18 10.48
CA GLY A 30 14.38 11.25 10.88
C GLY A 30 13.66 9.95 10.67
N THR A 31 12.36 9.97 10.89
CA THR A 31 11.52 8.79 10.81
C THR A 31 11.36 8.32 9.36
N PRO A 32 11.56 7.03 9.08
CA PRO A 32 11.25 6.50 7.75
C PRO A 32 9.77 6.66 7.44
N MET A 33 9.45 6.84 6.17
CA MET A 33 8.08 6.99 5.73
C MET A 33 7.71 5.86 4.79
N LEU A 34 6.45 5.46 4.83
CA LEU A 34 5.90 4.52 3.87
C LEU A 34 5.25 5.32 2.75
N ARG A 35 5.75 5.16 1.55
CA ARG A 35 5.19 5.84 0.39
C ARG A 35 4.25 4.91 -0.35
N LEU A 36 3.01 5.36 -0.55
CA LEU A 36 2.08 4.69 -1.43
C LEU A 36 2.11 5.38 -2.78
N ARG A 37 2.38 4.59 -3.80
CA ARG A 37 2.41 5.08 -5.17
C ARG A 37 1.37 4.33 -5.96
N ILE A 38 0.32 5.02 -6.35
CA ILE A 38 -0.81 4.43 -7.04
C ILE A 38 -0.85 4.97 -8.45
N ARG A 39 -0.70 4.07 -9.42
CA ARG A 39 -0.77 4.43 -10.82
C ARG A 39 -2.16 4.10 -11.35
N GLU A 40 -2.86 5.14 -11.77
CA GLU A 40 -4.14 4.98 -12.41
C GLU A 40 -3.96 4.91 -13.94
N ARG A 41 -5.04 4.94 -14.66
CA ARG A 41 -4.99 4.86 -16.11
C ARG A 41 -4.12 5.97 -16.69
N GLY A 42 -3.28 5.59 -17.66
CA GLY A 42 -2.39 6.51 -18.30
C GLY A 42 -1.21 6.87 -17.43
N ALA A 43 -0.86 8.14 -17.40
CA ALA A 43 0.31 8.63 -16.66
C ALA A 43 -0.05 9.24 -15.32
N ARG A 44 -1.26 9.00 -14.82
CA ARG A 44 -1.70 9.58 -13.54
C ARG A 44 -1.18 8.76 -12.38
N PHE A 45 -0.56 9.45 -11.43
CA PHE A 45 -0.09 8.86 -10.20
C PHE A 45 -0.67 9.59 -9.01
N THR A 46 -1.04 8.84 -7.99
CA THR A 46 -1.32 9.38 -6.68
C THR A 46 -0.21 8.91 -5.76
N ILE A 47 0.47 9.85 -5.14
CA ILE A 47 1.62 9.54 -4.27
C ILE A 47 1.43 10.27 -2.96
N PHE A 48 1.51 9.54 -1.87
CA PHE A 48 1.50 10.15 -0.54
C PHE A 48 2.27 9.28 0.43
N ASP A 49 2.76 9.92 1.48
CA ASP A 49 3.59 9.26 2.48
C ASP A 49 2.86 9.15 3.79
N LEU A 50 3.05 8.01 4.47
CA LEU A 50 2.50 7.75 5.79
C LEU A 50 3.64 7.57 6.78
N ASP A 51 3.48 8.15 7.96
CA ASP A 51 4.39 7.85 9.06
C ASP A 51 4.10 6.46 9.62
N PRO A 52 5.04 5.86 10.38
CA PRO A 52 4.83 4.49 10.88
C PRO A 52 3.59 4.31 11.75
N VAL A 53 3.25 5.30 12.55
CA VAL A 53 2.07 5.21 13.42
C VAL A 53 0.79 5.17 12.60
N THR A 54 0.69 6.06 11.62
CA THR A 54 -0.47 6.09 10.73
C THR A 54 -0.56 4.84 9.89
N ALA A 55 0.56 4.37 9.36
CA ALA A 55 0.60 3.16 8.56
C ALA A 55 0.16 1.94 9.37
N LYS A 56 0.60 1.86 10.62
CA LYS A 56 0.19 0.78 11.52
C LYS A 56 -1.31 0.82 11.75
N TYR A 57 -1.85 2.00 12.04
CA TYR A 57 -3.29 2.14 12.26
C TYR A 57 -4.10 1.76 11.02
N TRP A 58 -3.71 2.25 9.86
CA TRP A 58 -4.39 1.93 8.61
C TRP A 58 -4.37 0.43 8.34
N SER A 59 -3.21 -0.18 8.50
CA SER A 59 -3.07 -1.60 8.20
C SER A 59 -3.89 -2.46 9.15
N GLU A 60 -3.94 -2.09 10.42
CA GLU A 60 -4.74 -2.80 11.40
C GLU A 60 -6.23 -2.68 11.10
N GLU A 61 -6.70 -1.50 10.74
CA GLU A 61 -8.11 -1.30 10.38
C GLU A 61 -8.46 -2.02 9.10
N MET A 62 -7.59 -1.98 8.11
CA MET A 62 -7.81 -2.70 6.86
C MET A 62 -7.85 -4.20 7.09
N LEU A 63 -6.93 -4.71 7.89
CA LEU A 63 -6.88 -6.13 8.19
C LEU A 63 -8.11 -6.57 8.96
N LYS A 64 -8.53 -5.77 9.93
CA LYS A 64 -9.71 -6.06 10.74
C LYS A 64 -10.97 -6.20 9.87
N TRP A 65 -11.10 -5.32 8.89
CA TRP A 65 -12.21 -5.39 7.95
C TRP A 65 -12.07 -6.54 6.97
N ALA A 66 -10.88 -6.72 6.43
CA ALA A 66 -10.65 -7.66 5.34
C ALA A 66 -10.67 -9.12 5.77
N ALA A 67 -10.19 -9.42 6.97
CA ALA A 67 -9.99 -10.80 7.39
C ALA A 67 -11.27 -11.66 7.26
N PRO A 68 -12.42 -11.25 7.81
CA PRO A 68 -13.62 -12.08 7.67
C PRO A 68 -14.16 -12.11 6.24
N HIS A 69 -13.99 -11.04 5.50
CA HIS A 69 -14.51 -10.95 4.13
C HIS A 69 -13.62 -11.64 3.10
N ALA A 70 -12.32 -11.60 3.31
CA ALA A 70 -11.39 -12.25 2.41
C ALA A 70 -11.54 -13.77 2.48
N ASP A 71 -11.72 -14.33 3.68
CA ASP A 71 -11.94 -15.74 3.85
C ASP A 71 -13.21 -16.18 3.14
N ASN A 72 -14.29 -15.41 3.30
CA ASN A 72 -15.56 -15.70 2.63
C ASN A 72 -15.41 -15.59 1.11
N ALA A 73 -14.70 -14.60 0.64
CA ALA A 73 -14.46 -14.42 -0.80
C ALA A 73 -13.66 -15.58 -1.38
N ASN A 74 -12.66 -16.06 -0.65
CA ASN A 74 -11.86 -17.20 -1.08
C ASN A 74 -12.71 -18.46 -1.19
N GLU A 75 -13.59 -18.69 -0.24
CA GLU A 75 -14.50 -19.82 -0.28
C GLU A 75 -15.40 -19.76 -1.48
N LYS A 76 -15.91 -18.59 -1.81
CA LYS A 76 -16.76 -18.40 -2.98
C LYS A 76 -16.00 -18.61 -4.28
N CYS A 77 -14.76 -18.19 -4.33
CA CYS A 77 -13.95 -18.35 -5.53
C CYS A 77 -13.64 -19.82 -5.85
N GLU A 78 -13.65 -20.65 -4.84
CA GLU A 78 -13.38 -22.07 -5.03
C GLU A 78 -14.60 -22.85 -5.58
N ASP A 79 -15.75 -22.27 -5.48
CA ASP A 79 -16.98 -22.85 -6.01
C ASP A 79 -17.08 -22.71 -7.54
#